data_45244e9ab7777e7c43b0dcbaf581b169
#
_entry.id   45244e9ab7777e7c43b0dcbaf581b169
#
_cell.length_a   1.000
_cell.length_b   1.000
_cell.length_c   1.000
_cell.angle_alpha   90.00
_cell.angle_beta   90.00
_cell.angle_gamma   90.00
#
_symmetry.space_group_name_H-M   'P 1'
#
loop_
_entity.id
_entity.type
_entity.pdbx_description
1 polymer ?
#
loop_
_entity_poly.entity_id
_entity_poly.type
_entity_poly.pdbx_seq_one_letter_code
_entity_poly.pdbx_strand_id
1 'polypeptide(L)'
;MIYLRGLLSMQKIKWNIVWGIFITCAFFILLFIRLEFLHKNTQSVSPVQIIKSQKSQDTWMNIYQNGRKIGFVHRIFAKLEKNYHFNEIVFMQINTMGVTQALNILTEGDLNPDMSLSSFNFDLNSNLFRFNSHGNVVKNKLIFFMGLPGSQEKNEIQLKDIPHISGSIYDAAFQADLEKNISRNFSIFDPSTLSIKSIKVTRSSDEIIPIMGKRILTKKYCADFMGAKNCAWLSKEGDVLKETGILGLSMEKVSRQKAQEGIVNQGNIDLTQISSVASNVKITEPEKLEVIKIKVEGIGDLLSLNGGRQSYRHDVLTITREHLPPSANLNNKIPQDVALFLRSAPFMQSDNPQIKAQVNKIIASTDTAEQKARKIVNWVYRNIKKKPVLSVPNALEVLKNKVGDCNEHSILTVALLRSAGIPAQMEAGLVYLHGRFYWHAWNVLYLGGQWITADTVFNQIPADVTHIRLVRGDSVDQLNLMGVMGKIKLEVLEQTK
;
A
#
# COMPACT_ATOMS: atom_id res chain seq x y z
N MET A 1 -63.15 40.81 21.19
CA MET A 1 -62.49 39.72 20.42
C MET A 1 -60.99 39.99 20.02
N ILE A 2 -60.45 41.16 20.38
CA ILE A 2 -59.04 41.54 20.02
C ILE A 2 -58.06 41.23 21.15
N TYR A 3 -58.48 41.15 22.40
CA TYR A 3 -57.61 40.88 23.56
C TYR A 3 -57.13 39.41 23.69
N LEU A 4 -57.88 38.44 23.18
CA LEU A 4 -57.50 37.02 23.27
C LEU A 4 -56.47 36.61 22.22
N ARG A 5 -56.28 37.32 21.06
CA ARG A 5 -55.27 37.01 20.05
C ARG A 5 -53.85 37.44 20.45
N GLY A 6 -53.72 38.47 21.28
CA GLY A 6 -52.42 38.95 21.77
C GLY A 6 -51.76 38.00 22.77
N LEU A 7 -52.53 37.37 23.65
CA LEU A 7 -52.01 36.43 24.67
C LEU A 7 -51.53 35.10 24.06
N LEU A 8 -52.18 34.61 23.00
CA LEU A 8 -51.77 33.41 22.28
C LEU A 8 -50.50 33.62 21.45
N SER A 9 -50.25 34.83 20.95
CA SER A 9 -49.02 35.14 20.21
C SER A 9 -47.80 35.28 21.12
N MET A 10 -47.94 35.88 22.29
CA MET A 10 -46.84 35.98 23.29
C MET A 10 -46.47 34.62 23.91
N GLN A 11 -47.41 33.71 24.07
CA GLN A 11 -47.15 32.37 24.57
C GLN A 11 -46.42 31.53 23.52
N LYS A 12 -46.76 31.63 22.23
CA LYS A 12 -46.02 30.98 21.12
C LYS A 12 -44.60 31.51 20.97
N ILE A 13 -44.38 32.81 21.14
CA ILE A 13 -43.03 33.42 21.08
C ILE A 13 -42.15 32.91 22.23
N LYS A 14 -42.68 32.78 23.45
CA LYS A 14 -41.94 32.23 24.59
C LYS A 14 -41.58 30.74 24.37
N TRP A 15 -42.47 29.93 23.82
CA TRP A 15 -42.20 28.53 23.50
C TRP A 15 -41.13 28.38 22.39
N ASN A 16 -41.16 29.18 21.37
CA ASN A 16 -40.14 29.16 20.31
C ASN A 16 -38.73 29.55 20.82
N ILE A 17 -38.69 30.51 21.78
CA ILE A 17 -37.42 30.87 22.45
C ILE A 17 -36.90 29.72 23.31
N VAL A 18 -37.77 29.04 24.06
CA VAL A 18 -37.43 27.88 24.89
C VAL A 18 -36.92 26.73 24.03
N TRP A 19 -37.62 26.44 22.93
CA TRP A 19 -37.15 25.44 21.96
C TRP A 19 -35.82 25.81 21.27
N GLY A 20 -35.64 27.09 20.92
CA GLY A 20 -34.41 27.61 20.39
C GLY A 20 -33.22 27.42 21.36
N ILE A 21 -33.43 27.79 22.64
CA ILE A 21 -32.42 27.59 23.68
C ILE A 21 -32.14 26.10 23.88
N PHE A 22 -33.16 25.23 23.90
CA PHE A 22 -33.00 23.80 24.06
C PHE A 22 -32.19 23.18 22.92
N ILE A 23 -32.48 23.55 21.66
CA ILE A 23 -31.74 23.06 20.48
C ILE A 23 -30.28 23.56 20.52
N THR A 24 -30.07 24.81 20.91
CA THR A 24 -28.73 25.37 21.04
C THR A 24 -27.93 24.69 22.15
N CYS A 25 -28.52 24.45 23.30
CA CYS A 25 -27.88 23.71 24.38
C CYS A 25 -27.60 22.24 23.98
N ALA A 26 -28.55 21.58 23.33
CA ALA A 26 -28.36 20.21 22.82
C ALA A 26 -27.23 20.16 21.78
N PHE A 27 -27.13 21.18 20.91
CA PHE A 27 -26.01 21.30 19.95
C PHE A 27 -24.69 21.45 20.66
N PHE A 28 -24.56 22.33 21.64
CA PHE A 28 -23.32 22.50 22.40
C PHE A 28 -22.99 21.26 23.26
N ILE A 29 -23.95 20.56 23.80
CA ILE A 29 -23.72 19.29 24.53
C ILE A 29 -23.20 18.22 23.54
N LEU A 30 -23.83 18.08 22.38
CA LEU A 30 -23.37 17.15 21.34
C LEU A 30 -21.98 17.54 20.80
N LEU A 31 -21.72 18.83 20.63
CA LEU A 31 -20.42 19.35 20.25
C LEU A 31 -19.36 19.04 21.32
N PHE A 32 -19.70 19.22 22.60
CA PHE A 32 -18.81 18.91 23.72
C PHE A 32 -18.52 17.41 23.82
N ILE A 33 -19.56 16.57 23.68
CA ILE A 33 -19.41 15.11 23.63
C ILE A 33 -18.54 14.71 22.43
N ARG A 34 -18.72 15.34 21.28
CA ARG A 34 -17.92 15.08 20.08
C ARG A 34 -16.46 15.52 20.25
N LEU A 35 -16.21 16.65 20.90
CA LEU A 35 -14.87 17.14 21.20
C LEU A 35 -14.18 16.26 22.26
N GLU A 36 -14.88 15.80 23.29
CA GLU A 36 -14.34 14.84 24.25
C GLU A 36 -14.10 13.46 23.62
N PHE A 37 -14.98 13.02 22.70
CA PHE A 37 -14.77 11.77 21.95
C PHE A 37 -13.56 11.88 21.00
N LEU A 38 -13.34 13.04 20.40
CA LEU A 38 -12.14 13.32 19.60
C LEU A 38 -10.87 13.41 20.47
N HIS A 39 -10.98 13.86 21.73
CA HIS A 39 -9.85 13.85 22.67
C HIS A 39 -9.62 12.49 23.33
N LYS A 40 -10.66 11.66 23.51
CA LYS A 40 -10.52 10.29 24.05
C LYS A 40 -10.05 9.26 23.02
N ASN A 41 -10.17 9.55 21.74
CA ASN A 41 -9.60 8.69 20.68
C ASN A 41 -8.13 8.99 20.35
N THR A 42 -7.53 10.01 20.90
CA THR A 42 -6.12 9.95 21.26
C THR A 42 -6.05 9.13 22.55
N GLN A 43 -6.07 7.81 22.46
CA GLN A 43 -5.45 7.01 23.52
C GLN A 43 -4.08 7.63 23.70
N SER A 44 -3.92 8.39 24.77
CA SER A 44 -2.62 8.61 25.35
C SER A 44 -2.07 7.22 25.54
N VAL A 45 -1.14 6.82 24.67
CA VAL A 45 -0.22 5.73 24.97
C VAL A 45 0.25 6.07 26.36
N SER A 46 -0.17 5.29 27.36
CA SER A 46 0.29 5.45 28.73
C SER A 46 1.79 5.57 28.61
N PRO A 47 2.43 6.61 29.16
CA PRO A 47 3.88 6.70 29.10
C PRO A 47 4.36 5.38 29.72
N VAL A 48 4.91 4.50 28.89
CA VAL A 48 5.67 3.36 29.37
C VAL A 48 6.60 3.96 30.40
N GLN A 49 6.50 3.53 31.66
CA GLN A 49 7.41 3.99 32.69
C GLN A 49 8.79 3.67 32.16
N ILE A 50 9.42 4.70 31.56
CA ILE A 50 10.80 4.63 31.08
C ILE A 50 11.64 4.45 32.31
N ILE A 51 11.91 3.19 32.63
CA ILE A 51 12.93 2.85 33.61
C ILE A 51 14.20 3.50 33.05
N LYS A 52 14.76 4.44 33.80
CA LYS A 52 16.00 5.14 33.52
C LYS A 52 17.13 4.14 33.32
N SER A 53 17.27 3.59 32.11
CA SER A 53 18.41 2.75 31.74
C SER A 53 18.84 3.10 30.33
N GLN A 54 20.04 3.57 30.24
CA GLN A 54 20.91 3.72 29.08
C GLN A 54 20.23 4.05 27.72
N LYS A 55 20.34 5.35 27.36
CA LYS A 55 20.24 5.98 26.04
C LYS A 55 19.07 5.48 25.17
N SER A 56 17.86 5.89 25.52
CA SER A 56 16.75 5.89 24.57
C SER A 56 17.00 6.96 23.50
N GLN A 57 16.80 6.60 22.23
CA GLN A 57 16.87 7.53 21.11
C GLN A 57 15.45 8.07 20.87
N ASP A 58 15.29 9.38 20.94
CA ASP A 58 14.08 10.11 20.54
C ASP A 58 14.45 10.97 19.34
N THR A 59 13.99 10.57 18.15
CA THR A 59 14.41 11.17 16.89
C THR A 59 13.21 11.72 16.13
N TRP A 60 13.29 12.98 15.74
CA TRP A 60 12.34 13.67 14.89
C TRP A 60 12.98 13.93 13.54
N MET A 61 12.29 13.59 12.44
CA MET A 61 12.78 13.78 11.08
C MET A 61 11.71 14.44 10.22
N ASN A 62 12.09 15.36 9.34
CA ASN A 62 11.21 15.79 8.27
C ASN A 62 11.27 14.80 7.11
N ILE A 63 10.14 14.57 6.47
CA ILE A 63 10.04 13.83 5.21
C ILE A 63 9.98 14.83 4.08
N TYR A 64 10.87 14.66 3.11
CA TYR A 64 10.91 15.48 1.90
C TYR A 64 10.66 14.62 0.67
N GLN A 65 10.03 15.22 -0.33
CA GLN A 65 9.95 14.70 -1.69
C GLN A 65 10.48 15.75 -2.65
N ASN A 66 11.58 15.42 -3.35
CA ASN A 66 12.27 16.37 -4.23
C ASN A 66 12.53 17.72 -3.54
N GLY A 67 12.99 17.69 -2.28
CA GLY A 67 13.32 18.85 -1.46
C GLY A 67 12.13 19.57 -0.82
N ARG A 68 10.88 19.17 -1.07
CA ARG A 68 9.68 19.75 -0.44
C ARG A 68 9.24 18.92 0.75
N LYS A 69 8.99 19.54 1.87
CA LYS A 69 8.48 18.86 3.07
C LYS A 69 7.06 18.38 2.82
N ILE A 70 6.86 17.07 2.99
CA ILE A 70 5.56 16.41 2.87
C ILE A 70 5.08 15.78 4.18
N GLY A 71 5.93 15.70 5.21
CA GLY A 71 5.59 15.05 6.45
C GLY A 71 6.70 15.07 7.48
N PHE A 72 6.51 14.26 8.51
CA PHE A 72 7.53 14.02 9.52
C PHE A 72 7.47 12.58 10.03
N VAL A 73 8.56 12.15 10.65
CA VAL A 73 8.68 10.90 11.42
C VAL A 73 9.06 11.26 12.84
N HIS A 74 8.43 10.59 13.80
CA HIS A 74 8.84 10.54 15.18
C HIS A 74 9.16 9.10 15.54
N ARG A 75 10.41 8.81 15.87
CA ARG A 75 10.92 7.48 16.22
C ARG A 75 11.48 7.47 17.62
N ILE A 76 11.01 6.54 18.44
CA ILE A 76 11.54 6.23 19.76
C ILE A 76 12.14 4.84 19.70
N PHE A 77 13.38 4.72 20.11
CA PHE A 77 14.07 3.47 20.25
C PHE A 77 14.61 3.36 21.67
N ALA A 78 14.01 2.48 22.47
CA ALA A 78 14.34 2.33 23.88
C ALA A 78 15.02 0.98 24.14
N LYS A 79 16.20 1.01 24.80
CA LYS A 79 16.83 -0.19 25.31
C LYS A 79 16.20 -0.53 26.65
N LEU A 80 15.58 -1.68 26.76
CA LEU A 80 15.12 -2.30 27.99
C LEU A 80 16.27 -3.14 28.60
N GLU A 81 16.06 -3.78 29.74
CA GLU A 81 17.13 -4.56 30.41
C GLU A 81 17.78 -5.61 29.48
N LYS A 82 16.97 -6.37 28.75
CA LYS A 82 17.45 -7.42 27.83
C LYS A 82 17.02 -7.22 26.37
N ASN A 83 15.99 -6.44 26.12
CA ASN A 83 15.32 -6.29 24.83
C ASN A 83 15.34 -4.82 24.38
N TYR A 84 14.77 -4.56 23.20
CA TYR A 84 14.54 -3.20 22.72
C TYR A 84 13.06 -3.01 22.46
N HIS A 85 12.59 -1.79 22.63
CA HIS A 85 11.26 -1.35 22.21
C HIS A 85 11.40 -0.29 21.12
N PHE A 86 10.67 -0.47 20.04
CA PHE A 86 10.65 0.42 18.88
C PHE A 86 9.26 1.00 18.71
N ASN A 87 9.15 2.31 18.54
CA ASN A 87 7.91 3.00 18.21
C ASN A 87 8.20 4.04 17.14
N GLU A 88 7.48 4.00 16.04
CA GLU A 88 7.61 4.93 14.94
C GLU A 88 6.25 5.44 14.50
N ILE A 89 6.11 6.76 14.49
CA ILE A 89 4.94 7.47 13.98
C ILE A 89 5.36 8.22 12.72
N VAL A 90 4.72 7.92 11.61
CA VAL A 90 4.90 8.61 10.33
C VAL A 90 3.64 9.39 9.99
N PHE A 91 3.77 10.69 9.79
CA PHE A 91 2.72 11.51 9.22
C PHE A 91 3.19 12.10 7.89
N MET A 92 2.39 11.95 6.83
CA MET A 92 2.70 12.57 5.55
C MET A 92 1.45 12.96 4.77
N GLN A 93 1.60 13.95 3.89
CA GLN A 93 0.61 14.34 2.91
C GLN A 93 1.13 14.00 1.51
N ILE A 94 0.38 13.20 0.79
CA ILE A 94 0.75 12.71 -0.54
C ILE A 94 -0.31 13.16 -1.53
N ASN A 95 0.11 13.68 -2.68
CA ASN A 95 -0.76 13.98 -3.80
C ASN A 95 -0.70 12.83 -4.81
N THR A 96 -1.86 12.26 -5.11
CA THR A 96 -2.04 11.22 -6.14
C THR A 96 -3.26 11.57 -6.99
N MET A 97 -3.11 11.59 -8.29
CA MET A 97 -4.20 11.95 -9.24
C MET A 97 -4.89 13.28 -8.88
N GLY A 98 -4.11 14.30 -8.48
CA GLY A 98 -4.63 15.61 -8.10
C GLY A 98 -5.33 15.69 -6.74
N VAL A 99 -5.37 14.59 -5.97
CA VAL A 99 -5.99 14.53 -4.64
C VAL A 99 -4.92 14.42 -3.57
N THR A 100 -4.86 15.41 -2.68
CA THR A 100 -3.99 15.36 -1.50
C THR A 100 -4.64 14.54 -0.39
N GLN A 101 -3.92 13.53 0.10
CA GLN A 101 -4.36 12.64 1.17
C GLN A 101 -3.37 12.67 2.32
N ALA A 102 -3.88 12.67 3.56
CA ALA A 102 -3.07 12.50 4.75
C ALA A 102 -2.95 11.00 5.08
N LEU A 103 -1.74 10.59 5.43
CA LEU A 103 -1.40 9.23 5.85
C LEU A 103 -0.75 9.29 7.23
N ASN A 104 -1.27 8.51 8.16
CA ASN A 104 -0.70 8.27 9.47
C ASN A 104 -0.35 6.80 9.58
N ILE A 105 0.88 6.49 9.94
CA ILE A 105 1.36 5.12 10.18
C ILE A 105 1.94 5.08 11.58
N LEU A 106 1.51 4.10 12.37
CA LEU A 106 2.10 3.74 13.64
C LEU A 106 2.70 2.35 13.49
N THR A 107 3.97 2.21 13.83
CA THR A 107 4.65 0.92 13.93
C THR A 107 5.28 0.81 15.31
N GLU A 108 4.88 -0.20 16.06
CA GLU A 108 5.47 -0.54 17.36
C GLU A 108 6.02 -1.96 17.30
N GLY A 109 7.08 -2.24 18.04
CA GLY A 109 7.63 -3.58 18.11
C GLY A 109 8.54 -3.77 19.33
N ASP A 110 8.46 -4.96 19.91
CA ASP A 110 9.46 -5.44 20.85
C ASP A 110 10.46 -6.30 20.09
N LEU A 111 11.73 -6.02 20.31
CA LEU A 111 12.82 -6.67 19.60
C LEU A 111 13.71 -7.42 20.59
N ASN A 112 14.19 -8.58 20.18
CA ASN A 112 15.15 -9.37 20.93
C ASN A 112 16.51 -8.65 21.05
N PRO A 113 17.47 -9.14 21.85
CA PRO A 113 18.81 -8.54 21.99
C PRO A 113 19.59 -8.41 20.68
N ASP A 114 19.31 -9.27 19.69
CA ASP A 114 19.90 -9.25 18.34
C ASP A 114 19.11 -8.41 17.35
N MET A 115 18.13 -7.62 17.82
CA MET A 115 17.22 -6.78 17.02
C MET A 115 16.21 -7.56 16.18
N SER A 116 16.14 -8.89 16.33
CA SER A 116 15.08 -9.68 15.68
C SER A 116 13.72 -9.43 16.34
N LEU A 117 12.65 -9.61 15.58
CA LEU A 117 11.27 -9.32 15.99
C LEU A 117 10.80 -10.26 17.12
N SER A 118 10.21 -9.72 18.16
CA SER A 118 9.48 -10.46 19.20
C SER A 118 7.96 -10.26 19.06
N SER A 119 7.52 -8.99 18.99
CA SER A 119 6.13 -8.61 18.77
C SER A 119 6.03 -7.37 17.92
N PHE A 120 4.87 -7.15 17.29
CA PHE A 120 4.60 -5.91 16.54
C PHE A 120 3.14 -5.50 16.63
N ASN A 121 2.91 -4.20 16.47
CA ASN A 121 1.64 -3.58 16.20
C ASN A 121 1.83 -2.57 15.07
N PHE A 122 0.97 -2.63 14.06
CA PHE A 122 1.00 -1.74 12.90
C PHE A 122 -0.39 -1.19 12.65
N ASP A 123 -0.51 0.12 12.59
CA ASP A 123 -1.77 0.82 12.26
C ASP A 123 -1.50 1.83 11.15
N LEU A 124 -2.23 1.72 10.05
CA LEU A 124 -2.21 2.65 8.93
C LEU A 124 -3.58 3.28 8.80
N ASN A 125 -3.62 4.60 8.92
CA ASN A 125 -4.82 5.40 8.77
C ASN A 125 -4.68 6.41 7.64
N SER A 126 -5.60 6.38 6.71
CA SER A 126 -5.80 7.44 5.72
C SER A 126 -7.21 8.01 5.86
N ASN A 127 -7.55 8.99 5.02
CA ASN A 127 -8.88 9.61 5.06
C ASN A 127 -10.04 8.63 4.82
N LEU A 128 -9.79 7.54 4.10
CA LEU A 128 -10.82 6.59 3.63
C LEU A 128 -10.61 5.17 4.14
N PHE A 129 -9.39 4.80 4.50
CA PHE A 129 -9.03 3.43 4.87
C PHE A 129 -8.25 3.38 6.16
N ARG A 130 -8.51 2.32 6.91
CA ARG A 130 -7.77 1.96 8.10
C ARG A 130 -7.33 0.51 7.99
N PHE A 131 -6.06 0.24 8.21
CA PHE A 131 -5.51 -1.11 8.28
C PHE A 131 -4.78 -1.28 9.61
N ASN A 132 -5.06 -2.38 10.29
CA ASN A 132 -4.37 -2.76 11.52
C ASN A 132 -3.89 -4.20 11.39
N SER A 133 -2.67 -4.45 11.84
CA SER A 133 -2.14 -5.79 12.03
C SER A 133 -1.25 -5.81 13.27
N HIS A 134 -1.34 -6.89 14.06
CA HIS A 134 -0.49 -7.08 15.23
C HIS A 134 -0.20 -8.57 15.42
N GLY A 135 0.92 -8.86 16.02
CA GLY A 135 1.31 -10.26 16.22
C GLY A 135 2.60 -10.42 16.99
N ASN A 136 2.97 -11.66 17.17
CA ASN A 136 4.16 -12.04 17.91
C ASN A 136 4.82 -13.28 17.33
N VAL A 137 6.11 -13.42 17.59
CA VAL A 137 6.88 -14.61 17.24
C VAL A 137 6.76 -15.61 18.37
N VAL A 138 6.30 -16.82 18.03
CA VAL A 138 6.21 -17.94 18.96
C VAL A 138 7.03 -19.10 18.38
N LYS A 139 8.17 -19.39 19.01
CA LYS A 139 9.15 -20.37 18.49
C LYS A 139 9.59 -19.95 17.06
N ASN A 140 9.26 -20.78 16.06
CA ASN A 140 9.58 -20.56 14.65
C ASN A 140 8.35 -20.18 13.80
N LYS A 141 7.36 -19.53 14.41
CA LYS A 141 6.17 -19.02 13.72
C LYS A 141 5.93 -17.57 14.07
N LEU A 142 5.57 -16.79 13.08
CA LEU A 142 4.97 -15.47 13.26
C LEU A 142 3.45 -15.66 13.23
N ILE A 143 2.80 -15.42 14.36
CA ILE A 143 1.34 -15.47 14.50
C ILE A 143 0.84 -14.05 14.54
N PHE A 144 -0.08 -13.70 13.66
CA PHE A 144 -0.59 -12.33 13.59
C PHE A 144 -2.08 -12.29 13.28
N PHE A 145 -2.67 -11.17 13.64
CA PHE A 145 -4.06 -10.84 13.40
C PHE A 145 -4.13 -9.61 12.51
N MET A 146 -5.06 -9.58 11.59
CA MET A 146 -5.33 -8.43 10.74
C MET A 146 -6.83 -8.12 10.71
N GLY A 147 -7.16 -6.85 10.52
CA GLY A 147 -8.54 -6.37 10.49
C GLY A 147 -8.93 -5.57 11.73
N LEU A 148 -10.10 -4.96 11.68
CA LEU A 148 -10.62 -4.14 12.78
C LEU A 148 -11.05 -5.00 13.98
N PRO A 149 -11.05 -4.46 15.21
CA PRO A 149 -11.54 -5.17 16.39
C PRO A 149 -12.95 -5.76 16.15
N GLY A 150 -13.11 -7.05 16.46
CA GLY A 150 -14.35 -7.80 16.27
C GLY A 150 -14.48 -8.51 14.92
N SER A 151 -13.57 -8.25 13.96
CA SER A 151 -13.51 -8.96 12.66
C SER A 151 -12.09 -9.39 12.29
N GLN A 152 -11.25 -9.65 13.28
CA GLN A 152 -9.85 -9.98 13.07
C GLN A 152 -9.69 -11.40 12.54
N GLU A 153 -8.87 -11.56 11.52
CA GLU A 153 -8.46 -12.84 10.95
C GLU A 153 -7.08 -13.23 11.47
N LYS A 154 -6.98 -14.46 12.03
CA LYS A 154 -5.71 -15.04 12.49
C LYS A 154 -4.96 -15.63 11.31
N ASN A 155 -3.68 -15.30 11.19
CA ASN A 155 -2.77 -15.82 10.18
C ASN A 155 -1.48 -16.32 10.81
N GLU A 156 -0.77 -17.21 10.12
CA GLU A 156 0.51 -17.77 10.56
C GLU A 156 1.50 -17.83 9.40
N ILE A 157 2.74 -17.44 9.67
CA ILE A 157 3.87 -17.61 8.74
C ILE A 157 4.90 -18.51 9.43
N GLN A 158 5.29 -19.59 8.76
CA GLN A 158 6.40 -20.44 9.20
C GLN A 158 7.71 -19.73 8.93
N LEU A 159 8.53 -19.55 9.96
CA LEU A 159 9.81 -18.86 9.91
C LEU A 159 10.96 -19.83 9.67
N LYS A 160 11.89 -19.48 8.78
CA LYS A 160 13.21 -20.11 8.68
C LYS A 160 14.14 -19.51 9.73
N ASP A 161 14.17 -18.17 9.79
CA ASP A 161 14.90 -17.35 10.75
C ASP A 161 13.95 -16.30 11.30
N ILE A 162 14.18 -15.82 12.53
CA ILE A 162 13.38 -14.75 13.12
C ILE A 162 13.72 -13.45 12.37
N PRO A 163 12.73 -12.81 11.71
CA PRO A 163 12.98 -11.60 10.93
C PRO A 163 13.19 -10.37 11.82
N HIS A 164 13.79 -9.33 11.27
CA HIS A 164 13.72 -7.98 11.80
C HIS A 164 12.48 -7.25 11.27
N ILE A 165 12.01 -6.22 11.94
CA ILE A 165 10.93 -5.37 11.40
C ILE A 165 11.51 -4.35 10.41
N SER A 166 10.77 -4.01 9.37
CA SER A 166 11.24 -3.13 8.29
C SER A 166 11.77 -1.78 8.78
N GLY A 167 11.14 -1.18 9.80
CA GLY A 167 11.56 0.10 10.39
C GLY A 167 12.88 0.06 11.15
N SER A 168 13.40 -1.11 11.56
CA SER A 168 14.63 -1.25 12.35
C SER A 168 15.83 -1.84 11.58
N ILE A 169 15.75 -1.94 10.26
CA ILE A 169 16.79 -2.61 9.44
C ILE A 169 18.18 -1.97 9.59
N TYR A 170 18.25 -0.65 9.66
CA TYR A 170 19.53 0.06 9.78
C TYR A 170 20.09 -0.02 11.19
N ASP A 171 19.22 -0.05 12.21
CA ASP A 171 19.60 -0.27 13.61
C ASP A 171 20.16 -1.69 13.77
N ALA A 172 19.54 -2.70 13.16
CA ALA A 172 20.03 -4.07 13.15
C ALA A 172 21.39 -4.19 12.43
N ALA A 173 21.54 -3.52 11.30
CA ALA A 173 22.80 -3.50 10.54
C ALA A 173 23.93 -2.78 11.31
N PHE A 174 23.60 -1.71 12.03
CA PHE A 174 24.54 -1.00 12.90
C PHE A 174 24.98 -1.87 14.07
N GLN A 175 24.05 -2.55 14.74
CA GLN A 175 24.35 -3.44 15.86
C GLN A 175 25.15 -4.67 15.42
N ALA A 176 24.93 -5.16 14.22
CA ALA A 176 25.72 -6.24 13.63
C ALA A 176 27.18 -5.83 13.32
N ASP A 177 27.54 -4.57 13.56
CA ASP A 177 28.86 -3.95 13.36
C ASP A 177 29.52 -4.34 12.04
N LEU A 178 28.80 -4.19 10.94
CA LEU A 178 29.32 -4.51 9.62
C LEU A 178 30.59 -3.70 9.31
N GLU A 179 31.62 -4.37 8.87
CA GLU A 179 32.83 -3.72 8.38
C GLU A 179 32.56 -2.94 7.09
N LYS A 180 33.39 -1.94 6.82
CA LYS A 180 33.29 -1.10 5.63
C LYS A 180 33.34 -1.96 4.34
N ASN A 181 32.40 -1.68 3.44
CA ASN A 181 32.18 -2.40 2.16
C ASN A 181 31.74 -3.86 2.30
N ILE A 182 31.40 -4.30 3.51
CA ILE A 182 30.81 -5.63 3.72
C ILE A 182 29.29 -5.56 3.62
N SER A 183 28.71 -6.61 3.06
CA SER A 183 27.28 -6.79 2.92
C SER A 183 26.80 -7.98 3.73
N ARG A 184 25.60 -7.86 4.31
CA ARG A 184 24.89 -8.95 4.99
C ARG A 184 23.43 -8.97 4.57
N ASN A 185 22.86 -10.16 4.44
CA ASN A 185 21.43 -10.33 4.22
C ASN A 185 20.69 -10.36 5.56
N PHE A 186 19.61 -9.60 5.63
CA PHE A 186 18.69 -9.57 6.77
C PHE A 186 17.32 -10.07 6.32
N SER A 187 16.73 -10.97 7.09
CA SER A 187 15.33 -11.36 6.93
C SER A 187 14.47 -10.25 7.51
N ILE A 188 13.60 -9.63 6.71
CA ILE A 188 12.80 -8.47 7.10
C ILE A 188 11.32 -8.81 6.96
N PHE A 189 10.57 -8.60 8.04
CA PHE A 189 9.13 -8.61 8.04
C PHE A 189 8.59 -7.20 7.80
N ASP A 190 7.70 -7.07 6.85
CA ASP A 190 6.98 -5.83 6.54
C ASP A 190 5.50 -5.99 6.92
N PRO A 191 5.04 -5.30 7.98
CA PRO A 191 3.66 -5.43 8.46
C PRO A 191 2.61 -4.83 7.51
N SER A 192 3.00 -3.98 6.56
CA SER A 192 2.07 -3.43 5.56
C SER A 192 1.73 -4.42 4.46
N THR A 193 2.66 -5.32 4.13
CA THR A 193 2.49 -6.37 3.11
C THR A 193 2.34 -7.77 3.71
N LEU A 194 2.50 -7.89 5.05
CA LEU A 194 2.48 -9.15 5.80
C LEU A 194 3.44 -10.19 5.24
N SER A 195 4.59 -9.75 4.78
CA SER A 195 5.55 -10.57 4.05
C SER A 195 6.94 -10.52 4.65
N ILE A 196 7.71 -11.58 4.41
CA ILE A 196 9.11 -11.67 4.81
C ILE A 196 9.98 -11.70 3.56
N LYS A 197 10.99 -10.82 3.53
CA LYS A 197 11.96 -10.74 2.42
C LYS A 197 13.39 -10.70 2.94
N SER A 198 14.31 -11.23 2.15
CA SER A 198 15.74 -11.10 2.41
C SER A 198 16.24 -9.82 1.75
N ILE A 199 16.76 -8.90 2.54
CA ILE A 199 17.28 -7.59 2.12
C ILE A 199 18.78 -7.57 2.35
N LYS A 200 19.53 -7.27 1.28
CA LYS A 200 20.98 -7.09 1.36
C LYS A 200 21.29 -5.68 1.84
N VAL A 201 21.95 -5.57 3.00
CA VAL A 201 22.45 -4.29 3.53
C VAL A 201 23.97 -4.26 3.40
N THR A 202 24.49 -3.17 2.85
CA THR A 202 25.92 -2.92 2.67
C THR A 202 26.33 -1.72 3.52
N ARG A 203 27.36 -1.86 4.36
CA ARG A 203 28.01 -0.69 4.96
C ARG A 203 28.96 -0.06 3.95
N SER A 204 28.65 1.18 3.55
CA SER A 204 29.45 1.98 2.62
C SER A 204 30.55 2.78 3.34
N SER A 205 31.25 3.64 2.63
CA SER A 205 32.24 4.56 3.22
C SER A 205 31.58 5.57 4.15
N ASP A 206 32.34 5.99 5.17
CA ASP A 206 31.89 7.05 6.08
C ASP A 206 31.81 8.38 5.33
N GLU A 207 30.80 9.18 5.66
CA GLU A 207 30.53 10.47 5.03
C GLU A 207 30.31 11.55 6.08
N ILE A 208 30.78 12.76 5.80
CA ILE A 208 30.46 13.94 6.62
C ILE A 208 29.26 14.62 6.00
N ILE A 209 28.16 14.64 6.72
CA ILE A 209 26.92 15.29 6.28
C ILE A 209 26.53 16.48 7.15
N PRO A 210 25.87 17.51 6.58
CA PRO A 210 25.32 18.60 7.36
C PRO A 210 23.97 18.18 7.97
N ILE A 211 23.86 18.23 9.30
CA ILE A 211 22.62 17.97 10.04
C ILE A 211 22.44 19.05 11.11
N MET A 212 21.30 19.75 11.07
CA MET A 212 20.95 20.82 12.03
C MET A 212 22.09 21.88 12.17
N GLY A 213 22.71 22.26 11.04
CA GLY A 213 23.80 23.23 11.01
C GLY A 213 25.17 22.73 11.44
N LYS A 214 25.30 21.45 11.82
CA LYS A 214 26.58 20.83 12.23
C LYS A 214 27.04 19.83 11.17
N ARG A 215 28.36 19.76 10.93
CA ARG A 215 28.96 18.70 10.08
C ARG A 215 29.26 17.49 10.95
N ILE A 216 28.61 16.37 10.64
CA ILE A 216 28.69 15.13 11.45
C ILE A 216 29.29 14.02 10.60
N LEU A 217 30.32 13.36 11.13
CA LEU A 217 30.85 12.13 10.51
C LEU A 217 29.88 10.98 10.78
N THR A 218 29.47 10.30 9.72
CA THR A 218 28.43 9.27 9.78
C THR A 218 28.90 7.96 9.15
N LYS A 219 28.36 6.86 9.66
CA LYS A 219 28.43 5.54 9.04
C LYS A 219 27.25 5.41 8.05
N LYS A 220 27.54 5.12 6.77
CA LYS A 220 26.51 4.96 5.75
C LYS A 220 26.19 3.50 5.53
N TYR A 221 24.93 3.15 5.62
CA TYR A 221 24.37 1.84 5.30
C TYR A 221 23.41 1.96 4.13
N CYS A 222 23.48 1.04 3.16
CA CYS A 222 22.55 1.03 2.01
C CYS A 222 21.90 -0.34 1.92
N ALA A 223 20.58 -0.35 1.90
CA ALA A 223 19.74 -1.51 1.69
C ALA A 223 19.33 -1.58 0.21
N ASP A 224 19.39 -2.77 -0.36
CA ASP A 224 18.88 -3.03 -1.70
C ASP A 224 17.49 -3.64 -1.62
N PHE A 225 16.49 -2.82 -1.85
CA PHE A 225 15.11 -3.23 -1.98
C PHE A 225 14.79 -3.48 -3.45
N MET A 226 15.13 -4.69 -3.94
CA MET A 226 14.76 -5.14 -5.30
C MET A 226 15.24 -4.19 -6.41
N GLY A 227 16.51 -3.80 -6.34
CA GLY A 227 17.13 -2.87 -7.29
C GLY A 227 16.87 -1.39 -6.99
N ALA A 228 16.08 -1.07 -5.94
CA ALA A 228 15.97 0.27 -5.39
C ALA A 228 16.92 0.41 -4.19
N LYS A 229 17.94 1.26 -4.33
CA LYS A 229 18.93 1.49 -3.29
C LYS A 229 18.44 2.58 -2.33
N ASN A 230 18.15 2.18 -1.10
CA ASN A 230 17.82 3.09 0.01
C ASN A 230 19.02 3.18 0.94
N CYS A 231 19.42 4.36 1.36
CA CYS A 231 20.58 4.55 2.23
C CYS A 231 20.23 5.35 3.49
N ALA A 232 20.87 4.99 4.60
CA ALA A 232 20.80 5.70 5.86
C ALA A 232 22.19 6.11 6.33
N TRP A 233 22.29 7.29 6.95
CA TRP A 233 23.47 7.83 7.57
C TRP A 233 23.26 7.87 9.08
N LEU A 234 24.06 7.09 9.79
CA LEU A 234 23.97 6.93 11.25
C LEU A 234 25.14 7.64 11.94
N SER A 235 24.86 8.23 13.10
CA SER A 235 25.91 8.76 13.98
C SER A 235 26.81 7.63 14.51
N LYS A 236 27.88 7.98 15.19
CA LYS A 236 28.75 7.01 15.86
C LYS A 236 28.06 6.25 17.01
N GLU A 237 26.96 6.84 17.52
CA GLU A 237 26.12 6.25 18.57
C GLU A 237 24.99 5.38 18.00
N GLY A 238 24.79 5.35 16.65
CA GLY A 238 23.75 4.59 15.98
C GLY A 238 22.47 5.38 15.73
N ASP A 239 22.41 6.70 16.03
CA ASP A 239 21.24 7.51 15.68
C ASP A 239 21.12 7.66 14.16
N VAL A 240 19.94 7.37 13.59
CA VAL A 240 19.65 7.64 12.19
C VAL A 240 19.48 9.15 12.00
N LEU A 241 20.36 9.76 11.20
CA LEU A 241 20.39 11.21 10.96
C LEU A 241 19.77 11.60 9.63
N LYS A 242 19.88 10.73 8.63
CA LYS A 242 19.34 10.93 7.29
C LYS A 242 19.03 9.59 6.67
N GLU A 243 17.95 9.54 5.89
CA GLU A 243 17.62 8.42 4.99
C GLU A 243 17.27 8.95 3.60
N THR A 244 17.54 8.15 2.59
CA THR A 244 17.07 8.40 1.22
C THR A 244 16.35 7.18 0.70
N GLY A 245 15.28 7.42 -0.06
CA GLY A 245 14.45 6.40 -0.68
C GLY A 245 14.28 6.63 -2.18
N ILE A 246 13.33 5.91 -2.75
CA ILE A 246 12.94 6.03 -4.16
C ILE A 246 12.18 7.34 -4.44
N LEU A 247 12.03 7.69 -5.70
CA LEU A 247 11.23 8.83 -6.17
C LEU A 247 11.58 10.17 -5.52
N GLY A 248 12.84 10.35 -5.10
CA GLY A 248 13.30 11.60 -4.46
C GLY A 248 12.82 11.77 -3.02
N LEU A 249 12.34 10.71 -2.37
CA LEU A 249 12.04 10.72 -0.94
C LEU A 249 13.33 10.79 -0.14
N SER A 250 13.32 11.61 0.89
CA SER A 250 14.38 11.67 1.90
C SER A 250 13.84 12.05 3.26
N MET A 251 14.51 11.61 4.30
CA MET A 251 14.23 11.97 5.69
C MET A 251 15.48 12.57 6.31
N GLU A 252 15.34 13.66 7.07
CA GLU A 252 16.46 14.32 7.74
C GLU A 252 16.09 14.69 9.17
N LYS A 253 17.01 14.39 10.11
CA LYS A 253 16.85 14.71 11.53
C LYS A 253 16.72 16.21 11.73
N VAL A 254 15.71 16.59 12.50
CA VAL A 254 15.40 17.97 12.87
C VAL A 254 15.02 18.06 14.35
N SER A 255 14.83 19.27 14.89
CA SER A 255 14.21 19.44 16.18
C SER A 255 12.72 19.06 16.14
N ARG A 256 12.14 18.66 17.29
CA ARG A 256 10.70 18.43 17.43
C ARG A 256 9.87 19.58 16.88
N GLN A 257 10.23 20.81 17.24
CA GLN A 257 9.54 22.01 16.78
C GLN A 257 9.52 22.09 15.24
N LYS A 258 10.67 21.93 14.56
CA LYS A 258 10.75 21.94 13.09
C LYS A 258 10.01 20.78 12.44
N ALA A 259 9.94 19.62 13.09
CA ALA A 259 9.15 18.50 12.59
C ALA A 259 7.65 18.83 12.58
N GLN A 260 7.16 19.50 13.61
CA GLN A 260 5.75 19.86 13.79
C GLN A 260 5.36 21.18 13.09
N GLU A 261 6.32 22.00 12.68
CA GLU A 261 6.05 23.19 11.84
C GLU A 261 5.38 22.78 10.54
N GLY A 262 4.37 23.57 10.16
CA GLY A 262 3.35 23.25 9.16
C GLY A 262 3.87 22.63 7.86
N ILE A 263 3.18 21.58 7.45
CA ILE A 263 3.25 21.09 6.07
C ILE A 263 2.49 22.08 5.23
N VAL A 264 3.22 22.90 4.49
CA VAL A 264 2.59 23.91 3.64
C VAL A 264 1.97 23.20 2.44
N ASN A 265 0.65 23.30 2.29
CA ASN A 265 -0.12 22.81 1.14
C ASN A 265 0.23 23.56 -0.16
N GLN A 266 1.50 23.78 -0.46
CA GLN A 266 1.94 24.43 -1.70
C GLN A 266 2.29 23.37 -2.72
N GLY A 267 1.29 23.00 -3.55
CA GLY A 267 1.52 22.31 -4.82
C GLY A 267 2.36 21.02 -4.69
N ASN A 268 1.90 20.08 -3.89
CA ASN A 268 2.55 18.77 -3.82
C ASN A 268 2.63 18.17 -5.22
N ILE A 269 3.82 17.78 -5.62
CA ILE A 269 4.04 17.11 -6.91
C ILE A 269 3.22 15.83 -6.91
N ASP A 270 2.40 15.65 -7.95
CA ASP A 270 1.58 14.44 -8.10
C ASP A 270 2.47 13.22 -8.38
N LEU A 271 2.47 12.26 -7.44
CA LEU A 271 3.27 11.02 -7.54
C LEU A 271 2.92 10.21 -8.79
N THR A 272 1.66 10.20 -9.17
CA THR A 272 1.20 9.48 -10.37
C THR A 272 1.84 10.04 -11.63
N GLN A 273 1.98 11.35 -11.69
CA GLN A 273 2.58 12.03 -12.84
C GLN A 273 4.09 11.85 -12.89
N ILE A 274 4.78 11.98 -11.74
CA ILE A 274 6.26 11.82 -11.68
C ILE A 274 6.68 10.41 -12.07
N SER A 275 5.95 9.41 -11.61
CA SER A 275 6.27 8.01 -11.86
C SER A 275 5.85 7.51 -13.24
N SER A 276 5.00 8.24 -13.97
CA SER A 276 4.52 7.86 -15.30
C SER A 276 5.60 8.05 -16.39
N VAL A 277 5.50 7.27 -17.46
CA VAL A 277 6.42 7.32 -18.62
C VAL A 277 5.71 7.98 -19.80
N ALA A 278 6.30 9.01 -20.38
CA ALA A 278 5.74 9.63 -21.59
C ALA A 278 5.80 8.66 -22.77
N SER A 279 4.78 8.64 -23.60
CA SER A 279 4.78 7.88 -24.85
C SER A 279 5.36 8.76 -25.96
N ASN A 280 6.18 8.14 -26.83
CA ASN A 280 6.73 8.81 -28.04
C ASN A 280 5.67 8.99 -29.14
N VAL A 281 4.55 8.27 -29.06
CA VAL A 281 3.46 8.33 -30.05
C VAL A 281 2.10 8.41 -29.35
N LYS A 282 1.12 8.93 -30.04
CA LYS A 282 -0.28 8.86 -29.62
C LYS A 282 -0.87 7.53 -30.04
N ILE A 283 -1.32 6.71 -29.11
CA ILE A 283 -2.06 5.49 -29.36
C ILE A 283 -3.54 5.82 -29.43
N THR A 284 -4.15 5.60 -30.59
CA THR A 284 -5.56 5.81 -30.81
C THR A 284 -6.30 4.48 -30.82
N GLU A 285 -7.47 4.41 -30.16
CA GLU A 285 -8.31 3.22 -30.05
C GLU A 285 -7.54 1.96 -29.58
N PRO A 286 -6.87 2.03 -28.39
CA PRO A 286 -6.06 0.93 -27.89
C PRO A 286 -6.83 -0.40 -27.81
N GLU A 287 -8.13 -0.33 -27.60
CA GLU A 287 -9.05 -1.47 -27.56
C GLU A 287 -9.22 -2.18 -28.90
N LYS A 288 -8.79 -1.58 -30.02
CA LYS A 288 -8.86 -2.17 -31.37
C LYS A 288 -7.52 -2.73 -31.86
N LEU A 289 -6.44 -2.51 -31.11
CA LEU A 289 -5.13 -3.01 -31.49
C LEU A 289 -5.03 -4.52 -31.30
N GLU A 290 -4.44 -5.21 -32.28
CA GLU A 290 -4.11 -6.63 -32.21
C GLU A 290 -2.69 -6.86 -31.65
N VAL A 291 -1.75 -5.99 -32.01
CA VAL A 291 -0.36 -6.11 -31.58
C VAL A 291 0.24 -4.75 -31.28
N ILE A 292 1.05 -4.68 -30.24
CA ILE A 292 1.93 -3.55 -29.97
C ILE A 292 3.35 -4.05 -29.72
N LYS A 293 4.37 -3.36 -30.29
CA LYS A 293 5.80 -3.60 -30.00
C LYS A 293 6.38 -2.37 -29.33
N ILE A 294 7.06 -2.58 -28.23
CA ILE A 294 7.59 -1.52 -27.38
C ILE A 294 9.04 -1.88 -27.02
N LYS A 295 9.96 -0.96 -27.26
CA LYS A 295 11.32 -1.06 -26.70
C LYS A 295 11.25 -0.68 -25.23
N VAL A 296 11.84 -1.53 -24.37
CA VAL A 296 11.80 -1.38 -22.90
C VAL A 296 13.21 -1.32 -22.37
N GLU A 297 13.57 -0.23 -21.72
CA GLU A 297 14.87 -0.04 -21.06
C GLU A 297 14.69 0.22 -19.56
N GLY A 298 15.73 -0.05 -18.76
CA GLY A 298 15.75 0.28 -17.33
C GLY A 298 15.06 -0.71 -16.40
N ILE A 299 14.76 -1.94 -16.87
CA ILE A 299 14.11 -2.99 -16.05
C ILE A 299 15.10 -3.93 -15.36
N GLY A 300 16.34 -4.04 -15.84
CA GLY A 300 17.35 -4.98 -15.33
C GLY A 300 16.87 -6.45 -15.40
N ASP A 301 17.54 -7.33 -14.65
CA ASP A 301 17.22 -8.76 -14.58
C ASP A 301 16.14 -9.11 -13.56
N LEU A 302 15.55 -8.10 -12.92
CA LEU A 302 14.61 -8.28 -11.81
C LEU A 302 13.20 -8.68 -12.26
N LEU A 303 12.83 -8.40 -13.51
CA LEU A 303 11.49 -8.59 -14.03
C LEU A 303 11.48 -9.55 -15.21
N SER A 304 10.56 -10.52 -15.18
CA SER A 304 10.30 -11.41 -16.30
C SER A 304 9.11 -10.91 -17.10
N LEU A 305 9.38 -10.36 -18.28
CA LEU A 305 8.33 -9.86 -19.18
C LEU A 305 7.71 -10.94 -20.07
N ASN A 306 8.32 -12.12 -20.13
CA ASN A 306 7.82 -13.22 -20.95
C ASN A 306 6.62 -13.94 -20.32
N GLY A 307 5.75 -14.48 -21.14
CA GLY A 307 4.66 -15.36 -20.77
C GLY A 307 3.26 -14.78 -21.01
N GLY A 308 2.29 -15.65 -21.21
CA GLY A 308 0.97 -15.27 -21.65
C GLY A 308 1.03 -14.60 -23.03
N ARG A 309 0.39 -13.45 -23.15
CA ARG A 309 0.35 -12.64 -24.39
C ARG A 309 1.63 -11.81 -24.64
N GLN A 310 2.64 -11.87 -23.77
CA GLN A 310 3.87 -11.08 -23.85
C GLN A 310 5.06 -11.92 -24.27
N SER A 311 5.83 -11.44 -25.23
CA SER A 311 7.12 -11.98 -25.66
C SER A 311 8.17 -10.87 -25.63
N TYR A 312 9.24 -11.05 -24.86
CA TYR A 312 10.32 -10.09 -24.71
C TYR A 312 11.65 -10.66 -25.26
N ARG A 313 12.21 -9.99 -26.25
CA ARG A 313 13.47 -10.38 -26.88
C ARG A 313 14.24 -9.14 -27.34
N HIS A 314 15.55 -9.07 -27.04
CA HIS A 314 16.44 -7.98 -27.48
C HIS A 314 15.84 -6.59 -27.17
N ASP A 315 15.42 -6.39 -25.93
CA ASP A 315 14.80 -5.15 -25.41
C ASP A 315 13.46 -4.77 -26.08
N VAL A 316 12.90 -5.62 -26.93
CA VAL A 316 11.59 -5.43 -27.55
C VAL A 316 10.56 -6.34 -26.92
N LEU A 317 9.55 -5.72 -26.35
CA LEU A 317 8.36 -6.38 -25.84
C LEU A 317 7.26 -6.36 -26.90
N THR A 318 6.81 -7.54 -27.31
CA THR A 318 5.65 -7.72 -28.18
C THR A 318 4.48 -8.17 -27.32
N ILE A 319 3.35 -7.48 -27.42
CA ILE A 319 2.11 -7.82 -26.74
C ILE A 319 1.05 -8.07 -27.82
N THR A 320 0.47 -9.28 -27.79
CA THR A 320 -0.57 -9.71 -28.72
C THR A 320 -1.92 -9.75 -28.01
N ARG A 321 -2.97 -9.36 -28.70
CA ARG A 321 -4.34 -9.43 -28.19
C ARG A 321 -4.73 -10.85 -27.84
N GLU A 322 -5.37 -11.01 -26.71
CA GLU A 322 -5.96 -12.28 -26.31
C GLU A 322 -7.35 -12.41 -26.88
N HIS A 323 -7.72 -13.65 -27.25
CA HIS A 323 -9.07 -14.00 -27.60
C HIS A 323 -9.63 -14.96 -26.57
N LEU A 324 -10.91 -14.77 -26.24
CA LEU A 324 -11.59 -15.68 -25.33
C LEU A 324 -11.66 -17.09 -25.96
N PRO A 325 -11.41 -18.13 -25.14
CA PRO A 325 -11.48 -19.49 -25.66
C PRO A 325 -12.90 -19.84 -26.14
N PRO A 326 -13.06 -20.70 -27.16
CA PRO A 326 -14.35 -21.19 -27.56
C PRO A 326 -15.15 -21.80 -26.40
N SER A 327 -16.46 -21.63 -26.39
CA SER A 327 -17.37 -22.07 -25.30
C SER A 327 -17.19 -23.54 -24.93
N ALA A 328 -16.84 -24.40 -25.89
CA ALA A 328 -16.60 -25.82 -25.68
C ALA A 328 -15.42 -26.11 -24.73
N ASN A 329 -14.44 -25.20 -24.63
CA ASN A 329 -13.25 -25.37 -23.81
C ASN A 329 -13.42 -24.79 -22.37
N LEU A 330 -14.55 -24.13 -22.09
CA LEU A 330 -14.76 -23.44 -20.81
C LEU A 330 -14.99 -24.39 -19.62
N ASN A 331 -15.28 -25.67 -19.89
CA ASN A 331 -15.52 -26.71 -18.89
C ASN A 331 -14.29 -27.63 -18.65
N ASN A 332 -13.12 -27.26 -19.17
CA ASN A 332 -11.92 -28.06 -18.98
C ASN A 332 -11.54 -28.13 -17.48
N LYS A 333 -11.08 -29.30 -17.08
CA LYS A 333 -10.58 -29.51 -15.71
C LYS A 333 -9.42 -28.53 -15.42
N ILE A 334 -9.52 -27.81 -14.31
CA ILE A 334 -8.46 -26.91 -13.86
C ILE A 334 -7.22 -27.72 -13.48
N PRO A 335 -6.04 -27.45 -14.07
CA PRO A 335 -4.78 -28.11 -13.70
C PRO A 335 -4.45 -27.88 -12.23
N GLN A 336 -3.75 -28.83 -11.59
CA GLN A 336 -3.46 -28.79 -10.16
C GLN A 336 -2.60 -27.56 -9.76
N ASP A 337 -1.66 -27.18 -10.58
CA ASP A 337 -0.83 -25.97 -10.41
C ASP A 337 -1.64 -24.69 -10.53
N VAL A 338 -2.63 -24.65 -11.42
CA VAL A 338 -3.56 -23.52 -11.58
C VAL A 338 -4.58 -23.45 -10.43
N ALA A 339 -5.00 -24.59 -9.88
CA ALA A 339 -5.94 -24.65 -8.76
C ALA A 339 -5.41 -23.98 -7.49
N LEU A 340 -4.11 -23.78 -7.35
CA LEU A 340 -3.51 -22.99 -6.28
C LEU A 340 -4.06 -21.55 -6.25
N PHE A 341 -4.41 -20.99 -7.40
CA PHE A 341 -4.95 -19.65 -7.55
C PHE A 341 -6.45 -19.52 -7.29
N LEU A 342 -7.07 -20.55 -6.72
CA LEU A 342 -8.40 -20.51 -6.11
C LEU A 342 -8.34 -20.22 -4.60
N ARG A 343 -7.16 -20.40 -3.98
CA ARG A 343 -7.02 -20.31 -2.52
C ARG A 343 -7.23 -18.87 -2.05
N SER A 344 -7.84 -18.77 -0.88
CA SER A 344 -7.90 -17.52 -0.13
C SER A 344 -6.50 -17.07 0.28
N ALA A 345 -6.33 -15.75 0.42
CA ALA A 345 -5.09 -15.13 0.88
C ALA A 345 -5.44 -13.97 1.83
N PRO A 346 -4.52 -13.50 2.69
CA PRO A 346 -4.81 -12.49 3.72
C PRO A 346 -5.54 -11.24 3.20
N PHE A 347 -5.18 -10.75 2.02
CA PHE A 347 -5.82 -9.58 1.41
C PHE A 347 -6.92 -9.93 0.39
N MET A 348 -7.04 -11.19 0.00
CA MET A 348 -7.97 -11.71 -1.03
C MET A 348 -8.84 -12.81 -0.43
N GLN A 349 -9.69 -12.47 0.53
CA GLN A 349 -10.46 -13.38 1.37
C GLN A 349 -11.61 -14.03 0.60
N SER A 350 -11.30 -14.86 -0.39
CA SER A 350 -12.29 -15.50 -1.27
C SER A 350 -13.22 -16.49 -0.56
N ASP A 351 -12.83 -17.02 0.57
CA ASP A 351 -13.59 -17.95 1.42
C ASP A 351 -14.48 -17.23 2.44
N ASN A 352 -14.33 -15.92 2.61
CA ASN A 352 -15.11 -15.15 3.57
C ASN A 352 -16.60 -15.16 3.21
N PRO A 353 -17.52 -15.35 4.19
CA PRO A 353 -18.96 -15.39 3.96
C PRO A 353 -19.54 -14.16 3.24
N GLN A 354 -18.99 -12.96 3.48
CA GLN A 354 -19.45 -11.74 2.82
C GLN A 354 -19.08 -11.72 1.33
N ILE A 355 -17.88 -12.18 0.96
CA ILE A 355 -17.44 -12.34 -0.43
C ILE A 355 -18.32 -13.38 -1.13
N LYS A 356 -18.53 -14.55 -0.52
CA LYS A 356 -19.41 -15.61 -1.05
C LYS A 356 -20.86 -15.11 -1.26
N ALA A 357 -21.40 -14.42 -0.27
CA ALA A 357 -22.74 -13.84 -0.36
C ALA A 357 -22.85 -12.81 -1.51
N GLN A 358 -21.79 -12.01 -1.72
CA GLN A 358 -21.77 -11.04 -2.81
C GLN A 358 -21.67 -11.75 -4.18
N VAL A 359 -20.87 -12.79 -4.32
CA VAL A 359 -20.77 -13.60 -5.52
C VAL A 359 -22.12 -14.18 -5.89
N ASN A 360 -22.84 -14.79 -4.92
CA ASN A 360 -24.19 -15.37 -5.16
C ASN A 360 -25.24 -14.34 -5.60
N LYS A 361 -25.01 -13.03 -5.33
CA LYS A 361 -25.87 -11.96 -5.85
C LYS A 361 -25.51 -11.54 -7.28
N ILE A 362 -24.26 -11.81 -7.71
CA ILE A 362 -23.76 -11.38 -9.02
C ILE A 362 -24.02 -12.46 -10.10
N ILE A 363 -23.80 -13.72 -9.74
CA ILE A 363 -23.82 -14.85 -10.69
C ILE A 363 -24.99 -15.78 -10.43
N ALA A 364 -25.45 -16.45 -11.49
CA ALA A 364 -26.40 -17.56 -11.41
C ALA A 364 -25.65 -18.90 -11.42
N SER A 365 -26.25 -19.95 -10.86
CA SER A 365 -25.70 -21.31 -10.88
C SER A 365 -25.54 -21.88 -12.30
N THR A 366 -26.35 -21.40 -13.23
CA THR A 366 -26.35 -21.79 -14.65
C THR A 366 -25.31 -21.04 -15.49
N ASP A 367 -24.65 -20.01 -14.93
CA ASP A 367 -23.68 -19.22 -15.69
C ASP A 367 -22.43 -20.05 -16.03
N THR A 368 -21.96 -19.94 -17.25
CA THR A 368 -20.64 -20.45 -17.66
C THR A 368 -19.52 -19.69 -16.96
N ALA A 369 -18.31 -20.24 -16.96
CA ALA A 369 -17.14 -19.56 -16.36
C ALA A 369 -16.91 -18.17 -16.99
N GLU A 370 -17.08 -18.02 -18.31
CA GLU A 370 -16.98 -16.73 -18.99
C GLU A 370 -18.07 -15.75 -18.54
N GLN A 371 -19.32 -16.22 -18.46
CA GLN A 371 -20.43 -15.38 -18.01
C GLN A 371 -20.23 -14.90 -16.58
N LYS A 372 -19.77 -15.78 -15.68
CA LYS A 372 -19.41 -15.42 -14.29
C LYS A 372 -18.32 -14.34 -14.29
N ALA A 373 -17.25 -14.54 -15.06
CA ALA A 373 -16.14 -13.59 -15.14
C ALA A 373 -16.62 -12.21 -15.63
N ARG A 374 -17.38 -12.16 -16.73
CA ARG A 374 -17.92 -10.90 -17.27
C ARG A 374 -18.87 -10.21 -16.29
N LYS A 375 -19.74 -10.95 -15.60
CA LYS A 375 -20.64 -10.41 -14.60
C LYS A 375 -19.88 -9.81 -13.43
N ILE A 376 -18.83 -10.48 -12.93
CA ILE A 376 -17.99 -9.99 -11.83
C ILE A 376 -17.23 -8.75 -12.25
N VAL A 377 -16.54 -8.76 -13.41
CA VAL A 377 -15.80 -7.60 -13.94
C VAL A 377 -16.72 -6.38 -14.06
N ASN A 378 -17.88 -6.56 -14.70
CA ASN A 378 -18.86 -5.48 -14.88
C ASN A 378 -19.44 -5.01 -13.52
N TRP A 379 -19.67 -5.93 -12.57
CA TRP A 379 -20.18 -5.55 -11.26
C TRP A 379 -19.18 -4.69 -10.50
N VAL A 380 -17.89 -5.06 -10.46
CA VAL A 380 -16.83 -4.27 -9.81
C VAL A 380 -16.72 -2.90 -10.48
N TYR A 381 -16.64 -2.86 -11.82
CA TYR A 381 -16.61 -1.61 -12.60
C TYR A 381 -17.72 -0.62 -12.22
N ARG A 382 -18.96 -1.13 -12.03
CA ARG A 382 -20.15 -0.30 -11.77
C ARG A 382 -20.33 0.07 -10.29
N ASN A 383 -19.87 -0.78 -9.38
CA ASN A 383 -20.22 -0.66 -7.97
C ASN A 383 -19.07 -0.11 -7.11
N ILE A 384 -17.83 -0.12 -7.59
CA ILE A 384 -16.70 0.45 -6.88
C ILE A 384 -16.39 1.83 -7.47
N LYS A 385 -16.51 2.86 -6.63
CA LYS A 385 -16.24 4.24 -7.05
C LYS A 385 -14.74 4.46 -7.20
N LYS A 386 -14.31 4.86 -8.40
CA LYS A 386 -12.91 5.14 -8.72
C LYS A 386 -12.47 6.41 -8.03
N LYS A 387 -11.56 6.28 -7.08
CA LYS A 387 -10.90 7.38 -6.38
C LYS A 387 -9.50 6.94 -5.99
N PRO A 388 -8.50 7.83 -6.09
CA PRO A 388 -7.20 7.56 -5.50
C PRO A 388 -7.36 7.39 -3.99
N VAL A 389 -6.75 6.34 -3.45
CA VAL A 389 -6.77 6.03 -2.02
C VAL A 389 -5.37 5.62 -1.56
N LEU A 390 -5.03 5.97 -0.33
CA LEU A 390 -3.85 5.44 0.36
C LEU A 390 -4.33 4.37 1.32
N SER A 391 -4.12 3.12 0.97
CA SER A 391 -4.58 1.97 1.75
C SER A 391 -3.57 0.83 1.70
N VAL A 392 -3.76 -0.15 2.56
CA VAL A 392 -3.32 -1.52 2.31
C VAL A 392 -4.54 -2.23 1.70
N PRO A 393 -4.55 -2.53 0.39
CA PRO A 393 -5.74 -3.04 -0.28
C PRO A 393 -6.19 -4.38 0.33
N ASN A 394 -7.49 -4.48 0.64
CA ASN A 394 -8.10 -5.65 1.27
C ASN A 394 -9.51 -5.84 0.70
N ALA A 395 -9.82 -7.03 0.19
CA ALA A 395 -11.06 -7.29 -0.54
C ALA A 395 -12.33 -7.01 0.29
N LEU A 396 -12.33 -7.33 1.59
CA LEU A 396 -13.47 -7.07 2.47
C LEU A 396 -13.70 -5.58 2.71
N GLU A 397 -12.63 -4.82 2.94
CA GLU A 397 -12.73 -3.37 3.11
C GLU A 397 -13.23 -2.69 1.84
N VAL A 398 -12.74 -3.12 0.68
CA VAL A 398 -13.22 -2.61 -0.61
C VAL A 398 -14.69 -2.95 -0.84
N LEU A 399 -15.09 -4.19 -0.54
CA LEU A 399 -16.49 -4.61 -0.64
C LEU A 399 -17.40 -3.78 0.27
N LYS A 400 -16.95 -3.42 1.46
CA LYS A 400 -17.67 -2.60 2.43
C LYS A 400 -17.74 -1.13 2.01
N ASN A 401 -16.59 -0.53 1.68
CA ASN A 401 -16.46 0.91 1.45
C ASN A 401 -16.89 1.34 0.05
N LYS A 402 -16.90 0.42 -0.93
CA LYS A 402 -17.30 0.67 -2.34
C LYS A 402 -16.51 1.79 -3.01
N VAL A 403 -15.26 1.98 -2.63
CA VAL A 403 -14.36 2.99 -3.18
C VAL A 403 -12.93 2.45 -3.24
N GLY A 404 -12.17 2.87 -4.25
CA GLY A 404 -10.77 2.49 -4.40
C GLY A 404 -10.19 2.89 -5.75
N ASP A 405 -8.89 2.70 -5.91
CA ASP A 405 -8.18 2.84 -7.18
C ASP A 405 -7.98 1.47 -7.88
N CYS A 406 -6.98 1.36 -8.72
CA CYS A 406 -6.73 0.12 -9.46
C CYS A 406 -6.39 -1.07 -8.56
N ASN A 407 -5.70 -0.86 -7.43
CA ASN A 407 -5.34 -1.93 -6.52
C ASN A 407 -6.58 -2.51 -5.83
N GLU A 408 -7.46 -1.65 -5.31
CA GLU A 408 -8.70 -2.06 -4.65
C GLU A 408 -9.63 -2.78 -5.63
N HIS A 409 -9.77 -2.26 -6.86
CA HIS A 409 -10.55 -2.93 -7.89
C HIS A 409 -10.01 -4.33 -8.18
N SER A 410 -8.69 -4.44 -8.36
CA SER A 410 -8.04 -5.71 -8.72
C SER A 410 -8.13 -6.74 -7.59
N ILE A 411 -7.89 -6.34 -6.34
CA ILE A 411 -7.89 -7.28 -5.21
C ILE A 411 -9.29 -7.82 -4.92
N LEU A 412 -10.31 -6.96 -4.98
CA LEU A 412 -11.71 -7.39 -4.84
C LEU A 412 -12.12 -8.32 -5.98
N THR A 413 -11.70 -8.03 -7.20
CA THR A 413 -11.96 -8.85 -8.38
C THR A 413 -11.38 -10.25 -8.23
N VAL A 414 -10.13 -10.38 -7.78
CA VAL A 414 -9.52 -11.68 -7.50
C VAL A 414 -10.32 -12.45 -6.45
N ALA A 415 -10.69 -11.81 -5.35
CA ALA A 415 -11.46 -12.47 -4.30
C ALA A 415 -12.82 -12.98 -4.80
N LEU A 416 -13.54 -12.18 -5.57
CA LEU A 416 -14.84 -12.56 -6.16
C LEU A 416 -14.69 -13.68 -7.20
N LEU A 417 -13.68 -13.61 -8.08
CA LEU A 417 -13.43 -14.64 -9.10
C LEU A 417 -13.05 -15.98 -8.47
N ARG A 418 -12.13 -15.98 -7.50
CA ARG A 418 -11.74 -17.20 -6.76
C ARG A 418 -12.94 -17.80 -6.03
N SER A 419 -13.76 -16.98 -5.40
CA SER A 419 -14.98 -17.40 -4.72
C SER A 419 -16.03 -17.98 -5.70
N ALA A 420 -16.03 -17.52 -6.96
CA ALA A 420 -16.86 -18.05 -8.04
C ALA A 420 -16.29 -19.33 -8.70
N GLY A 421 -15.14 -19.84 -8.23
CA GLY A 421 -14.46 -21.01 -8.76
C GLY A 421 -13.57 -20.73 -9.98
N ILE A 422 -13.20 -19.49 -10.24
CA ILE A 422 -12.33 -19.07 -11.34
C ILE A 422 -10.94 -18.73 -10.77
N PRO A 423 -9.87 -19.46 -11.14
CA PRO A 423 -8.52 -19.11 -10.72
C PRO A 423 -8.14 -17.72 -11.23
N ALA A 424 -7.64 -16.87 -10.34
CA ALA A 424 -7.31 -15.50 -10.67
C ALA A 424 -6.11 -14.99 -9.88
N GLN A 425 -5.36 -14.07 -10.50
CA GLN A 425 -4.22 -13.37 -9.90
C GLN A 425 -4.29 -11.88 -10.24
N MET A 426 -3.52 -11.08 -9.51
CA MET A 426 -3.25 -9.70 -9.91
C MET A 426 -2.07 -9.65 -10.88
N GLU A 427 -2.11 -8.68 -11.75
CA GLU A 427 -0.98 -8.21 -12.53
C GLU A 427 -0.78 -6.72 -12.26
N ALA A 428 0.46 -6.28 -12.30
CA ALA A 428 0.80 -4.87 -12.18
C ALA A 428 1.90 -4.48 -13.18
N GLY A 429 1.86 -3.22 -13.61
CA GLY A 429 2.78 -2.69 -14.59
C GLY A 429 2.34 -1.32 -15.07
N LEU A 430 2.31 -1.13 -16.37
CA LEU A 430 2.00 0.15 -17.00
C LEU A 430 0.84 0.01 -17.98
N VAL A 431 -0.02 1.02 -18.04
CA VAL A 431 -1.10 1.13 -19.03
C VAL A 431 -1.07 2.49 -19.71
N TYR A 432 -1.32 2.52 -21.01
CA TYR A 432 -1.40 3.77 -21.77
C TYR A 432 -2.69 4.53 -21.49
N LEU A 433 -2.54 5.80 -21.16
CA LEU A 433 -3.67 6.73 -21.01
C LEU A 433 -3.21 8.16 -21.40
N HIS A 434 -3.92 8.79 -22.33
CA HIS A 434 -3.73 10.20 -22.71
C HIS A 434 -2.27 10.61 -23.00
N GLY A 435 -1.52 9.78 -23.76
CA GLY A 435 -0.15 10.08 -24.18
C GLY A 435 0.95 9.69 -23.20
N ARG A 436 0.60 8.99 -22.12
CA ARG A 436 1.56 8.51 -21.13
C ARG A 436 1.23 7.07 -20.70
N PHE A 437 2.21 6.37 -20.19
CA PHE A 437 2.05 5.10 -19.52
C PHE A 437 2.06 5.32 -18.01
N TYR A 438 0.96 4.95 -17.35
CA TYR A 438 0.77 5.08 -15.90
C TYR A 438 0.89 3.73 -15.22
N TRP A 439 1.42 3.72 -14.01
CA TRP A 439 1.41 2.55 -13.13
C TRP A 439 -0.02 2.13 -12.87
N HIS A 440 -0.28 0.83 -13.05
CA HIS A 440 -1.62 0.28 -12.99
C HIS A 440 -1.61 -1.17 -12.52
N ALA A 441 -2.71 -1.58 -11.87
CA ALA A 441 -2.97 -2.96 -11.47
C ALA A 441 -4.27 -3.45 -12.12
N TRP A 442 -4.24 -4.69 -12.57
CA TRP A 442 -5.39 -5.36 -13.19
C TRP A 442 -5.36 -6.85 -12.85
N ASN A 443 -6.14 -7.66 -13.54
CA ASN A 443 -6.31 -9.06 -13.24
C ASN A 443 -5.95 -9.96 -14.42
N VAL A 444 -5.57 -11.18 -14.09
CA VAL A 444 -5.53 -12.30 -15.02
C VAL A 444 -6.33 -13.46 -14.43
N LEU A 445 -7.15 -14.09 -15.26
CA LEU A 445 -8.03 -15.18 -14.83
C LEU A 445 -7.91 -16.36 -15.81
N TYR A 446 -8.10 -17.57 -15.29
CA TYR A 446 -7.95 -18.80 -16.09
C TYR A 446 -9.28 -19.25 -16.62
N LEU A 447 -9.44 -19.21 -17.95
CA LEU A 447 -10.63 -19.63 -18.67
C LEU A 447 -10.26 -20.58 -19.82
N GLY A 448 -10.94 -21.72 -19.91
CA GLY A 448 -10.84 -22.61 -21.05
C GLY A 448 -9.43 -23.11 -21.38
N GLY A 449 -8.56 -23.23 -20.40
CA GLY A 449 -7.19 -23.73 -20.59
C GLY A 449 -6.12 -22.63 -20.74
N GLN A 450 -6.48 -21.36 -20.65
CA GLN A 450 -5.53 -20.26 -20.83
C GLN A 450 -5.78 -19.11 -19.83
N TRP A 451 -4.73 -18.33 -19.57
CA TRP A 451 -4.80 -17.12 -18.80
C TRP A 451 -5.25 -15.96 -19.67
N ILE A 452 -6.32 -15.26 -19.26
CA ILE A 452 -6.91 -14.12 -19.95
C ILE A 452 -6.81 -12.88 -19.05
N THR A 453 -6.33 -11.78 -19.57
CA THR A 453 -6.28 -10.51 -18.85
C THR A 453 -7.66 -9.87 -18.72
N ALA A 454 -7.91 -9.21 -17.59
CA ALA A 454 -9.13 -8.42 -17.38
C ALA A 454 -8.83 -7.18 -16.55
N ASP A 455 -9.41 -6.07 -16.94
CA ASP A 455 -9.30 -4.82 -16.19
C ASP A 455 -10.68 -4.33 -15.75
N THR A 456 -10.91 -4.34 -14.46
CA THR A 456 -12.16 -3.88 -13.85
C THR A 456 -12.26 -2.36 -13.71
N VAL A 457 -11.15 -1.62 -13.85
CA VAL A 457 -11.18 -0.15 -13.90
C VAL A 457 -11.68 0.33 -15.26
N PHE A 458 -11.32 -0.37 -16.35
CA PHE A 458 -11.75 -0.04 -17.71
C PHE A 458 -12.89 -0.92 -18.24
N ASN A 459 -13.36 -1.89 -17.45
CA ASN A 459 -14.39 -2.87 -17.85
C ASN A 459 -14.00 -3.67 -19.09
N GLN A 460 -12.75 -4.10 -19.17
CA GLN A 460 -12.21 -4.85 -20.29
C GLN A 460 -12.00 -6.33 -19.93
N ILE A 461 -12.38 -7.23 -20.83
CA ILE A 461 -12.09 -8.66 -20.79
C ILE A 461 -12.14 -9.24 -22.22
N PRO A 462 -10.99 -9.54 -22.86
CA PRO A 462 -9.62 -9.29 -22.44
C PRO A 462 -9.27 -7.80 -22.31
N ALA A 463 -8.26 -7.46 -21.52
CA ALA A 463 -7.70 -6.13 -21.48
C ALA A 463 -6.91 -5.84 -22.75
N ASP A 464 -6.88 -4.59 -23.23
CA ASP A 464 -6.18 -4.21 -24.44
C ASP A 464 -4.65 -4.40 -24.36
N VAL A 465 -3.98 -4.32 -25.53
CA VAL A 465 -2.54 -4.59 -25.64
C VAL A 465 -1.63 -3.52 -25.04
N THR A 466 -2.18 -2.40 -24.57
CA THR A 466 -1.40 -1.34 -23.92
C THR A 466 -1.11 -1.61 -22.44
N HIS A 467 -1.69 -2.67 -21.87
CA HIS A 467 -1.38 -3.15 -20.53
C HIS A 467 -0.07 -3.94 -20.55
N ILE A 468 1.00 -3.29 -20.17
CA ILE A 468 2.36 -3.84 -20.11
C ILE A 468 2.54 -4.49 -18.74
N ARG A 469 2.46 -5.82 -18.66
CA ARG A 469 2.70 -6.54 -17.41
C ARG A 469 4.19 -6.54 -17.07
N LEU A 470 4.51 -6.05 -15.91
CA LEU A 470 5.86 -6.10 -15.34
C LEU A 470 5.97 -7.19 -14.27
N VAL A 471 4.87 -7.44 -13.53
CA VAL A 471 4.84 -8.46 -12.48
C VAL A 471 3.46 -9.13 -12.45
N ARG A 472 3.43 -10.41 -12.04
CA ARG A 472 2.22 -11.17 -11.74
C ARG A 472 2.36 -11.76 -10.36
N GLY A 473 1.35 -11.60 -9.51
CA GLY A 473 1.31 -12.09 -8.15
C GLY A 473 0.55 -11.15 -7.22
N ASP A 474 0.74 -11.34 -5.93
CA ASP A 474 0.11 -10.53 -4.89
C ASP A 474 0.93 -9.26 -4.55
N SER A 475 0.57 -8.60 -3.45
CA SER A 475 1.23 -7.36 -3.02
C SER A 475 2.75 -7.52 -2.79
N VAL A 476 3.20 -8.73 -2.44
CA VAL A 476 4.63 -9.01 -2.21
C VAL A 476 5.41 -8.97 -3.51
N ASP A 477 4.85 -9.56 -4.58
CA ASP A 477 5.49 -9.58 -5.89
C ASP A 477 5.53 -8.17 -6.50
N GLN A 478 4.50 -7.36 -6.24
CA GLN A 478 4.42 -5.97 -6.70
C GLN A 478 5.53 -5.07 -6.13
N LEU A 479 6.11 -5.41 -4.98
CA LEU A 479 7.26 -4.67 -4.44
C LEU A 479 8.46 -4.67 -5.40
N ASN A 480 8.58 -5.66 -6.30
CA ASN A 480 9.64 -5.71 -7.31
C ASN A 480 9.58 -4.51 -8.27
N LEU A 481 8.41 -3.89 -8.42
CA LEU A 481 8.24 -2.69 -9.25
C LEU A 481 9.00 -1.47 -8.70
N MET A 482 9.25 -1.42 -7.39
CA MET A 482 9.99 -0.32 -6.77
C MET A 482 11.38 -0.14 -7.39
N GLY A 483 12.01 -1.24 -7.81
CA GLY A 483 13.34 -1.21 -8.44
C GLY A 483 13.39 -0.51 -9.79
N VAL A 484 12.28 -0.45 -10.50
CA VAL A 484 12.18 0.11 -11.87
C VAL A 484 11.41 1.42 -11.94
N MET A 485 10.70 1.81 -10.88
CA MET A 485 10.01 3.11 -10.81
C MET A 485 10.99 4.27 -11.00
N GLY A 486 10.68 5.16 -11.93
CA GLY A 486 11.53 6.29 -12.29
C GLY A 486 12.75 5.96 -13.15
N LYS A 487 12.98 4.68 -13.50
CA LYS A 487 14.09 4.24 -14.36
C LYS A 487 13.63 3.69 -15.70
N ILE A 488 12.42 3.11 -15.75
CA ILE A 488 11.88 2.49 -16.96
C ILE A 488 11.66 3.54 -18.05
N LYS A 489 12.05 3.20 -19.28
CA LYS A 489 11.79 3.97 -20.48
C LYS A 489 11.08 3.09 -21.49
N LEU A 490 10.11 3.66 -22.18
CA LEU A 490 9.30 2.98 -23.17
C LEU A 490 9.33 3.75 -24.49
N GLU A 491 9.52 3.05 -25.58
CA GLU A 491 9.42 3.58 -26.95
C GLU A 491 8.52 2.64 -27.76
N VAL A 492 7.38 3.12 -28.18
CA VAL A 492 6.46 2.37 -29.04
C VAL A 492 7.04 2.33 -30.45
N LEU A 493 7.34 1.13 -30.93
CA LEU A 493 7.95 0.88 -32.25
C LEU A 493 6.90 0.59 -33.32
N GLU A 494 5.85 -0.15 -32.94
CA GLU A 494 4.82 -0.62 -33.89
C GLU A 494 3.47 -0.77 -33.17
N GLN A 495 2.39 -0.46 -33.86
CA GLN A 495 1.02 -0.72 -33.42
C GLN A 495 0.21 -1.20 -34.65
N THR A 496 -0.44 -2.36 -34.51
CA THR A 496 -1.22 -2.98 -35.58
C THR A 496 -2.65 -3.21 -35.13
N LYS A 497 -3.63 -2.87 -36.00
CA LYS A 497 -5.06 -3.15 -35.80
C LYS A 497 -5.45 -4.42 -36.49
#